data_e8763a5eea93f5f48e02498fdccc0356
#
_entry.id   e8763a5eea93f5f48e02498fdccc0356
#
_cell.length_a   1.000
_cell.length_b   1.000
_cell.length_c   1.000
_cell.angle_alpha   90.00
_cell.angle_beta   90.00
_cell.angle_gamma   90.00
#
_symmetry.space_group_name_H-M   'P 1'
#
loop_
_entity.id
_entity.type
_entity.pdbx_description
1 polymer ?
#
loop_
_entity_poly.entity_id
_entity_poly.type
_entity_poly.pdbx_seq_one_letter_code
_entity_poly.pdbx_strand_id
1 'polypeptide(L)'
;SNNLDEFYKVRFAELKRRIIISEEQGSNSHSRHLLGKIQARVLKADQEFDGLYNELLLEMARNQIFLINERQLSANQQSWLRHYFKQYLRQHITPILINRETDLVQFLKDDYTYLAVEIIRGDTIRYALLEIPSDKVPRFVNLPPETPRRRKPMILLDNILRYCLDDIFKGFFDYDALNAYSMR
;
A
#
# COMPACT_ATOMS: atom_id res chain seq x y z
N SER A 1 -0.66 13.50 -13.32
CA SER A 1 -1.28 12.86 -12.15
C SER A 1 -2.37 13.73 -11.53
N ASN A 2 -2.17 15.04 -11.29
CA ASN A 2 -3.19 15.93 -10.69
C ASN A 2 -4.56 15.90 -11.39
N ASN A 3 -4.61 15.86 -12.72
CA ASN A 3 -5.87 15.82 -13.48
C ASN A 3 -6.66 14.52 -13.27
N LEU A 4 -5.97 13.39 -13.07
CA LEU A 4 -6.62 12.11 -12.78
C LEU A 4 -7.16 12.09 -11.35
N ASP A 5 -6.39 12.59 -10.39
CA ASP A 5 -6.81 12.67 -8.98
C ASP A 5 -8.03 13.60 -8.83
N GLU A 6 -8.01 14.76 -9.47
CA GLU A 6 -9.16 15.68 -9.51
C GLU A 6 -10.37 15.02 -10.16
N PHE A 7 -10.18 14.30 -11.28
CA PHE A 7 -11.26 13.59 -11.95
C PHE A 7 -11.93 12.59 -11.02
N TYR A 8 -11.16 11.77 -10.31
CA TYR A 8 -11.73 10.77 -9.40
C TYR A 8 -12.33 11.37 -8.13
N LYS A 9 -11.66 12.34 -7.53
CA LYS A 9 -12.14 12.99 -6.29
C LYS A 9 -13.41 13.80 -6.53
N VAL A 10 -13.55 14.46 -7.68
CA VAL A 10 -14.66 15.39 -7.94
C VAL A 10 -15.66 14.81 -8.95
N ARG A 11 -15.24 14.57 -10.19
CA ARG A 11 -16.18 14.23 -11.29
C ARG A 11 -16.78 12.83 -11.14
N PHE A 12 -15.95 11.86 -10.80
CA PHE A 12 -16.41 10.48 -10.62
C PHE A 12 -17.28 10.34 -9.36
N ALA A 13 -16.92 11.01 -8.27
CA ALA A 13 -17.72 11.05 -7.05
C ALA A 13 -19.08 11.70 -7.29
N GLU A 14 -19.12 12.82 -8.05
CA GLU A 14 -20.37 13.48 -8.43
C GLU A 14 -21.26 12.57 -9.30
N LEU A 15 -20.67 11.85 -10.26
CA LEU A 15 -21.40 10.90 -11.09
C LEU A 15 -22.01 9.77 -10.25
N LYS A 16 -21.28 9.18 -9.31
CA LYS A 16 -21.79 8.19 -8.37
C LYS A 16 -22.93 8.74 -7.53
N ARG A 17 -22.75 9.94 -6.98
CA ARG A 17 -23.81 10.61 -6.19
C ARG A 17 -25.08 10.83 -7.00
N ARG A 18 -24.97 11.29 -8.24
CA ARG A 18 -26.12 11.46 -9.15
C ARG A 18 -26.83 10.15 -9.43
N ILE A 19 -26.11 9.03 -9.58
CA ILE A 19 -26.69 7.71 -9.78
C ILE A 19 -27.52 7.31 -8.56
N ILE A 20 -26.98 7.45 -7.35
CA ILE A 20 -27.68 7.13 -6.09
C ILE A 20 -28.97 7.97 -5.95
N ILE A 21 -28.90 9.28 -6.16
CA ILE A 21 -30.07 10.16 -6.03
C ILE A 21 -31.13 9.87 -7.08
N SER A 22 -30.73 9.51 -8.31
CA SER A 22 -31.66 9.27 -9.39
C SER A 22 -32.20 7.83 -9.44
N GLU A 23 -31.63 6.90 -8.69
CA GLU A 23 -32.25 5.59 -8.39
C GLU A 23 -33.59 5.76 -7.65
N GLU A 24 -33.69 6.78 -6.81
CA GLU A 24 -34.93 7.15 -6.15
C GLU A 24 -35.98 7.76 -7.12
N GLN A 25 -35.58 8.21 -8.30
CA GLN A 25 -36.44 8.91 -9.28
C GLN A 25 -36.69 8.16 -10.61
N GLY A 26 -36.16 6.93 -10.75
CA GLY A 26 -36.51 6.00 -11.86
C GLY A 26 -35.92 6.31 -13.25
N SER A 27 -34.97 7.23 -13.41
CA SER A 27 -34.41 7.59 -14.72
C SER A 27 -32.87 7.63 -14.69
N ASN A 28 -32.18 6.53 -15.12
CA ASN A 28 -30.73 6.47 -14.97
C ASN A 28 -29.89 5.71 -16.02
N SER A 29 -30.41 5.51 -17.23
CA SER A 29 -29.66 4.74 -18.24
C SER A 29 -28.36 5.43 -18.68
N HIS A 30 -28.37 6.74 -18.83
CA HIS A 30 -27.20 7.51 -19.33
C HIS A 30 -26.05 7.55 -18.32
N SER A 31 -26.31 7.84 -17.07
CA SER A 31 -25.27 7.93 -16.01
C SER A 31 -24.65 6.56 -15.73
N ARG A 32 -25.45 5.48 -15.71
CA ARG A 32 -24.95 4.10 -15.60
C ARG A 32 -24.09 3.70 -16.79
N HIS A 33 -24.52 4.05 -18.00
CA HIS A 33 -23.74 3.78 -19.21
C HIS A 33 -22.38 4.52 -19.18
N LEU A 34 -22.36 5.78 -18.77
CA LEU A 34 -21.13 6.54 -18.61
C LEU A 34 -20.21 5.94 -17.54
N LEU A 35 -20.77 5.53 -16.39
CA LEU A 35 -20.03 4.83 -15.34
C LEU A 35 -19.38 3.54 -15.87
N GLY A 36 -20.14 2.74 -16.61
CA GLY A 36 -19.61 1.52 -17.25
C GLY A 36 -18.46 1.81 -18.22
N LYS A 37 -18.54 2.86 -19.04
CA LYS A 37 -17.44 3.29 -19.92
C LYS A 37 -16.20 3.70 -19.14
N ILE A 38 -16.37 4.45 -18.02
CA ILE A 38 -15.26 4.87 -17.18
C ILE A 38 -14.60 3.64 -16.56
N GLN A 39 -15.39 2.72 -15.99
CA GLN A 39 -14.87 1.48 -15.39
C GLN A 39 -14.10 0.62 -16.40
N ALA A 40 -14.65 0.45 -17.62
CA ALA A 40 -13.96 -0.29 -18.68
C ALA A 40 -12.62 0.38 -19.07
N ARG A 41 -12.59 1.71 -19.10
CA ARG A 41 -11.36 2.46 -19.40
C ARG A 41 -10.31 2.31 -18.27
N VAL A 42 -10.74 2.32 -17.01
CA VAL A 42 -9.86 2.10 -15.86
C VAL A 42 -9.26 0.71 -15.90
N LEU A 43 -10.09 -0.32 -16.07
CA LEU A 43 -9.62 -1.71 -16.17
C LEU A 43 -8.60 -1.90 -17.28
N LYS A 44 -8.84 -1.25 -18.44
CA LYS A 44 -7.88 -1.29 -19.54
C LYS A 44 -6.56 -0.59 -19.18
N ALA A 45 -6.63 0.57 -18.53
CA ALA A 45 -5.44 1.29 -18.08
C ALA A 45 -4.64 0.49 -17.01
N ASP A 46 -5.32 -0.21 -16.12
CA ASP A 46 -4.68 -1.09 -15.13
C ASP A 46 -3.95 -2.25 -15.81
N GLN A 47 -4.58 -2.89 -16.81
CA GLN A 47 -3.93 -3.95 -17.59
C GLN A 47 -2.70 -3.46 -18.36
N GLU A 48 -2.79 -2.28 -19.00
CA GLU A 48 -1.67 -1.66 -19.69
C GLU A 48 -0.54 -1.32 -18.70
N PHE A 49 -0.89 -0.81 -17.51
CA PHE A 49 0.07 -0.53 -16.45
C PHE A 49 0.79 -1.80 -15.96
N ASP A 50 0.05 -2.88 -15.70
CA ASP A 50 0.63 -4.16 -15.27
C ASP A 50 1.60 -4.72 -16.34
N GLY A 51 1.25 -4.60 -17.63
CA GLY A 51 2.14 -4.96 -18.72
C GLY A 51 3.45 -4.19 -18.71
N LEU A 52 3.37 -2.87 -18.67
CA LEU A 52 4.53 -1.97 -18.61
C LEU A 52 5.36 -2.19 -17.34
N TYR A 53 4.71 -2.43 -16.22
CA TYR A 53 5.39 -2.70 -14.95
C TYR A 53 6.22 -4.00 -15.02
N ASN A 54 5.65 -5.05 -15.59
CA ASN A 54 6.37 -6.32 -15.78
C ASN A 54 7.55 -6.17 -16.77
N GLU A 55 7.39 -5.43 -17.85
CA GLU A 55 8.48 -5.11 -18.79
C GLU A 55 9.61 -4.35 -18.08
N LEU A 56 9.27 -3.36 -17.24
CA LEU A 56 10.22 -2.60 -16.45
C LEU A 56 10.99 -3.51 -15.48
N LEU A 57 10.32 -4.42 -14.78
CA LEU A 57 10.99 -5.36 -13.87
C LEU A 57 11.97 -6.27 -14.61
N LEU A 58 11.63 -6.73 -15.83
CA LEU A 58 12.53 -7.51 -16.67
C LEU A 58 13.76 -6.69 -17.09
N GLU A 59 13.56 -5.44 -17.48
CA GLU A 59 14.67 -4.56 -17.86
C GLU A 59 15.58 -4.22 -16.66
N MET A 60 14.99 -3.99 -15.49
CA MET A 60 15.75 -3.83 -14.25
C MET A 60 16.60 -5.08 -13.96
N ALA A 61 16.03 -6.28 -14.11
CA ALA A 61 16.76 -7.53 -13.90
C ALA A 61 17.93 -7.72 -14.88
N ARG A 62 17.77 -7.33 -16.16
CA ARG A 62 18.85 -7.28 -17.16
C ARG A 62 20.01 -6.39 -16.72
N ASN A 63 19.69 -5.30 -16.03
CA ASN A 63 20.64 -4.36 -15.45
C ASN A 63 21.11 -4.73 -14.02
N GLN A 64 20.84 -5.98 -13.61
CA GLN A 64 21.23 -6.55 -12.31
C GLN A 64 20.53 -5.86 -11.12
N ILE A 65 19.41 -5.17 -11.32
CA ILE A 65 18.59 -4.57 -10.28
C ILE A 65 17.39 -5.50 -10.05
N PHE A 66 17.21 -5.97 -8.81
CA PHE A 66 16.16 -6.92 -8.46
C PHE A 66 15.28 -6.31 -7.37
N LEU A 67 14.03 -6.00 -7.72
CA LEU A 67 13.03 -5.62 -6.74
C LEU A 67 12.45 -6.89 -6.12
N ILE A 68 12.67 -7.08 -4.82
CA ILE A 68 12.18 -8.24 -4.08
C ILE A 68 11.16 -7.81 -3.02
N ASN A 69 10.30 -8.72 -2.63
CA ASN A 69 9.32 -8.49 -1.56
C ASN A 69 9.77 -9.16 -0.25
N GLU A 70 8.98 -8.97 0.81
CA GLU A 70 9.26 -9.48 2.16
C GLU A 70 9.34 -11.01 2.27
N ARG A 71 8.75 -11.73 1.31
CA ARG A 71 8.75 -13.22 1.28
C ARG A 71 9.99 -13.79 0.59
N GLN A 72 10.74 -12.97 -0.13
CA GLN A 72 11.90 -13.36 -0.92
C GLN A 72 13.24 -13.06 -0.22
N LEU A 73 13.18 -12.56 1.01
CA LEU A 73 14.35 -12.21 1.80
C LEU A 73 15.14 -13.45 2.24
N SER A 74 16.43 -13.45 2.02
CA SER A 74 17.34 -14.43 2.61
C SER A 74 17.53 -14.20 4.12
N ALA A 75 18.06 -15.19 4.83
CA ALA A 75 18.32 -15.08 6.27
C ALA A 75 19.24 -13.89 6.62
N ASN A 76 20.26 -13.63 5.80
CA ASN A 76 21.17 -12.51 5.99
C ASN A 76 20.45 -11.17 5.77
N GLN A 77 19.64 -11.07 4.71
CA GLN A 77 18.83 -9.88 4.42
C GLN A 77 17.77 -9.64 5.50
N GLN A 78 17.15 -10.67 6.03
CA GLN A 78 16.21 -10.60 7.15
C GLN A 78 16.86 -10.00 8.40
N SER A 79 18.04 -10.48 8.78
CA SER A 79 18.79 -9.96 9.93
C SER A 79 19.18 -8.52 9.74
N TRP A 80 19.70 -8.19 8.55
CA TRP A 80 20.09 -6.83 8.18
C TRP A 80 18.87 -5.89 8.20
N LEU A 81 17.74 -6.33 7.65
CA LEU A 81 16.52 -5.54 7.55
C LEU A 81 15.91 -5.21 8.93
N ARG A 82 15.92 -6.17 9.85
CA ARG A 82 15.51 -5.93 11.25
C ARG A 82 16.40 -4.91 11.95
N HIS A 83 17.71 -4.98 11.70
CA HIS A 83 18.64 -3.98 12.23
C HIS A 83 18.36 -2.59 11.63
N TYR A 84 18.22 -2.52 10.29
CA TYR A 84 17.89 -1.29 9.58
C TYR A 84 16.58 -0.67 10.09
N PHE A 85 15.53 -1.50 10.26
CA PHE A 85 14.25 -1.06 10.80
C PHE A 85 14.43 -0.42 12.19
N LYS A 86 15.10 -1.10 13.11
CA LYS A 86 15.31 -0.62 14.49
C LYS A 86 16.11 0.68 14.55
N GLN A 87 17.13 0.82 13.71
CA GLN A 87 18.01 1.98 13.71
C GLN A 87 17.43 3.21 13.02
N TYR A 88 16.73 3.00 11.90
CA TYR A 88 16.36 4.10 11.01
C TYR A 88 14.85 4.30 10.83
N LEU A 89 14.05 3.24 10.86
CA LEU A 89 12.64 3.34 10.53
C LEU A 89 11.73 3.44 11.75
N ARG A 90 12.03 2.73 12.83
CA ARG A 90 11.15 2.59 14.00
C ARG A 90 10.68 3.93 14.58
N GLN A 91 11.55 4.94 14.59
CA GLN A 91 11.25 6.29 15.09
C GLN A 91 10.20 7.04 14.26
N HIS A 92 9.98 6.65 13.01
CA HIS A 92 9.05 7.29 12.08
C HIS A 92 7.72 6.53 11.98
N ILE A 93 7.57 5.41 12.69
CA ILE A 93 6.39 4.55 12.62
C ILE A 93 5.57 4.68 13.89
N THR A 94 4.36 5.18 13.73
CA THR A 94 3.37 5.27 14.82
C THR A 94 2.08 4.58 14.38
N PRO A 95 1.72 3.43 14.95
CA PRO A 95 0.45 2.80 14.67
C PRO A 95 -0.73 3.64 15.17
N ILE A 96 -1.74 3.82 14.33
CA ILE A 96 -3.01 4.45 14.68
C ILE A 96 -4.03 3.33 14.85
N LEU A 97 -4.49 3.10 16.07
CA LEU A 97 -5.53 2.11 16.32
C LEU A 97 -6.88 2.63 15.87
N ILE A 98 -7.62 1.77 15.18
CA ILE A 98 -8.96 2.07 14.72
C ILE A 98 -9.96 1.47 15.71
N ASN A 99 -10.80 2.31 16.28
CA ASN A 99 -11.97 1.93 17.06
C ASN A 99 -13.22 2.59 16.46
N ARG A 100 -14.39 2.36 17.05
CA ARG A 100 -15.66 2.92 16.55
C ARG A 100 -15.73 4.45 16.63
N GLU A 101 -14.92 5.05 17.49
CA GLU A 101 -14.88 6.51 17.74
C GLU A 101 -13.76 7.20 16.94
N THR A 102 -12.93 6.42 16.26
CA THR A 102 -11.79 6.96 15.48
C THR A 102 -12.31 7.67 14.24
N ASP A 103 -12.17 8.99 14.20
CA ASP A 103 -12.40 9.76 12.98
C ASP A 103 -11.19 9.62 12.04
N LEU A 104 -11.30 8.67 11.11
CA LEU A 104 -10.22 8.39 10.15
C LEU A 104 -9.90 9.59 9.26
N VAL A 105 -10.86 10.49 9.02
CA VAL A 105 -10.65 11.68 8.16
C VAL A 105 -9.60 12.61 8.77
N GLN A 106 -9.52 12.69 10.10
CA GLN A 106 -8.51 13.52 10.77
C GLN A 106 -7.09 12.96 10.65
N PHE A 107 -6.95 11.64 10.48
CA PHE A 107 -5.64 10.97 10.42
C PHE A 107 -5.16 10.73 9.00
N LEU A 108 -6.08 10.56 8.05
CA LEU A 108 -5.73 10.32 6.66
C LEU A 108 -5.36 11.64 5.98
N LYS A 109 -4.17 11.67 5.41
CA LYS A 109 -3.66 12.78 4.62
C LYS A 109 -3.75 12.44 3.14
N ASP A 110 -4.10 13.41 2.32
CA ASP A 110 -4.00 13.28 0.87
C ASP A 110 -2.54 13.02 0.46
N ASP A 111 -2.36 12.25 -0.61
CA ASP A 111 -1.05 11.89 -1.18
C ASP A 111 -0.15 10.98 -0.32
N TYR A 112 -0.64 10.49 0.82
CA TYR A 112 0.06 9.50 1.64
C TYR A 112 -0.42 8.09 1.35
N THR A 113 0.46 7.13 1.57
CA THR A 113 0.15 5.70 1.48
C THR A 113 0.12 5.10 2.88
N TYR A 114 -0.83 4.22 3.12
CA TYR A 114 -1.03 3.57 4.41
C TYR A 114 -1.01 2.05 4.26
N LEU A 115 -0.64 1.34 5.33
CA LEU A 115 -0.95 -0.07 5.51
C LEU A 115 -2.10 -0.18 6.50
N ALA A 116 -3.20 -0.78 6.07
CA ALA A 116 -4.25 -1.25 6.97
C ALA A 116 -3.81 -2.60 7.53
N VAL A 117 -3.76 -2.72 8.85
CA VAL A 117 -3.29 -3.92 9.54
C VAL A 117 -4.43 -4.53 10.33
N GLU A 118 -4.70 -5.81 10.09
CA GLU A 118 -5.58 -6.64 10.93
C GLU A 118 -4.73 -7.31 12.01
N ILE A 119 -5.15 -7.15 13.26
CA ILE A 119 -4.55 -7.75 14.45
C ILE A 119 -5.54 -8.79 14.95
N ILE A 120 -5.23 -10.06 14.74
CA ILE A 120 -6.12 -11.18 15.01
C ILE A 120 -5.72 -11.87 16.31
N ARG A 121 -6.67 -12.05 17.23
CA ARG A 121 -6.51 -12.82 18.46
C ARG A 121 -7.77 -13.65 18.72
N GLY A 122 -7.68 -14.97 18.56
CA GLY A 122 -8.85 -15.86 18.59
C GLY A 122 -9.91 -15.36 17.60
N ASP A 123 -11.13 -15.13 18.09
CA ASP A 123 -12.24 -14.61 17.30
C ASP A 123 -12.30 -13.07 17.22
N THR A 124 -11.36 -12.39 17.85
CA THR A 124 -11.32 -10.91 17.88
C THR A 124 -10.39 -10.36 16.82
N ILE A 125 -10.89 -9.44 16.00
CA ILE A 125 -10.11 -8.70 15.02
C ILE A 125 -10.11 -7.23 15.42
N ARG A 126 -8.91 -6.65 15.50
CA ARG A 126 -8.69 -5.21 15.66
C ARG A 126 -7.99 -4.68 14.43
N TYR A 127 -8.12 -3.39 14.19
CA TYR A 127 -7.52 -2.75 13.03
C TYR A 127 -6.60 -1.62 13.46
N ALA A 128 -5.51 -1.45 12.72
CA ALA A 128 -4.61 -0.33 12.85
C ALA A 128 -4.23 0.22 11.47
N LEU A 129 -3.84 1.49 11.42
CA LEU A 129 -3.23 2.11 10.25
C LEU A 129 -1.76 2.41 10.56
N LEU A 130 -0.90 2.14 9.57
CA LEU A 130 0.49 2.58 9.56
C LEU A 130 0.68 3.53 8.38
N GLU A 131 1.04 4.77 8.65
CA GLU A 131 1.49 5.70 7.61
C GLU A 131 2.86 5.24 7.09
N ILE A 132 3.02 5.17 5.77
CA ILE A 132 4.32 4.87 5.15
C ILE A 132 5.10 6.18 5.04
N PRO A 133 6.19 6.37 5.80
CA PRO A 133 6.89 7.64 5.92
C PRO A 133 7.81 7.93 4.71
N SER A 134 7.23 7.96 3.51
CA SER A 134 7.98 8.16 2.26
C SER A 134 8.54 9.57 2.08
N ASP A 135 8.13 10.52 2.91
CA ASP A 135 8.66 11.88 3.01
C ASP A 135 9.93 11.96 3.88
N LYS A 136 10.17 10.97 4.76
CA LYS A 136 11.29 10.96 5.72
C LYS A 136 12.38 9.94 5.37
N VAL A 137 12.00 8.87 4.67
CA VAL A 137 12.91 7.78 4.32
C VAL A 137 12.73 7.37 2.87
N PRO A 138 13.80 6.89 2.19
CA PRO A 138 13.70 6.46 0.80
C PRO A 138 12.67 5.36 0.61
N ARG A 139 11.84 5.48 -0.44
CA ARG A 139 10.85 4.47 -0.79
C ARG A 139 11.47 3.15 -1.23
N PHE A 140 12.66 3.20 -1.85
CA PHE A 140 13.44 2.06 -2.27
C PHE A 140 14.68 1.93 -1.39
N VAL A 141 14.87 0.77 -0.80
CA VAL A 141 16.00 0.48 0.09
C VAL A 141 16.86 -0.60 -0.54
N ASN A 142 18.17 -0.35 -0.66
CA ASN A 142 19.13 -1.33 -1.13
C ASN A 142 19.39 -2.35 -0.03
N LEU A 143 19.29 -3.64 -0.37
CA LEU A 143 19.62 -4.74 0.51
C LEU A 143 21.06 -5.21 0.28
N PRO A 144 21.71 -5.84 1.27
CA PRO A 144 23.01 -6.45 1.07
C PRO A 144 22.91 -7.57 0.02
N PRO A 145 23.85 -7.62 -0.94
CA PRO A 145 23.89 -8.70 -1.92
C PRO A 145 24.28 -10.02 -1.26
N GLU A 146 23.68 -11.12 -1.69
CA GLU A 146 24.00 -12.46 -1.17
C GLU A 146 25.31 -13.02 -1.72
N THR A 147 25.70 -12.56 -2.90
CA THR A 147 26.91 -12.99 -3.58
C THR A 147 27.69 -11.80 -4.09
N PRO A 148 29.03 -11.93 -4.25
CA PRO A 148 29.88 -10.83 -4.79
C PRO A 148 29.54 -10.43 -6.24
N ARG A 149 28.64 -11.14 -6.90
CA ARG A 149 28.15 -10.79 -8.24
C ARG A 149 27.33 -9.52 -8.13
N ARG A 150 27.53 -8.60 -9.06
CA ARG A 150 26.97 -7.22 -9.18
C ARG A 150 25.45 -7.07 -9.02
N ARG A 151 24.74 -8.02 -8.39
CA ARG A 151 23.31 -7.94 -8.13
C ARG A 151 23.00 -6.86 -7.11
N LYS A 152 22.04 -6.01 -7.43
CA LYS A 152 21.57 -4.91 -6.57
C LYS A 152 20.14 -5.24 -6.12
N PRO A 153 19.96 -6.05 -5.07
CA PRO A 153 18.63 -6.31 -4.54
C PRO A 153 18.09 -5.05 -3.86
N MET A 154 16.84 -4.71 -4.14
CA MET A 154 16.12 -3.59 -3.57
C MET A 154 14.79 -4.06 -3.02
N ILE A 155 14.30 -3.39 -2.00
CA ILE A 155 12.98 -3.64 -1.40
C ILE A 155 12.23 -2.32 -1.23
N LEU A 156 10.90 -2.36 -1.39
CA LEU A 156 10.04 -1.21 -1.11
C LEU A 156 9.82 -1.03 0.39
N LEU A 157 9.65 0.22 0.80
CA LEU A 157 9.43 0.60 2.20
C LEU A 157 8.20 -0.07 2.81
N ASP A 158 7.11 -0.20 2.04
CA ASP A 158 5.91 -0.90 2.48
C ASP A 158 6.15 -2.40 2.72
N ASN A 159 6.98 -3.07 1.91
CA ASN A 159 7.38 -4.45 2.14
C ASN A 159 8.29 -4.59 3.38
N ILE A 160 9.11 -3.59 3.68
CA ILE A 160 9.88 -3.55 4.93
C ILE A 160 8.94 -3.50 6.13
N LEU A 161 7.94 -2.63 6.08
CA LEU A 161 6.96 -2.51 7.17
C LEU A 161 6.16 -3.79 7.34
N ARG A 162 5.75 -4.46 6.24
CA ARG A 162 5.08 -5.78 6.29
C ARG A 162 5.96 -6.84 6.96
N TYR A 163 7.24 -6.86 6.65
CA TYR A 163 8.18 -7.78 7.27
C TYR A 163 8.37 -7.52 8.76
N CYS A 164 8.34 -6.25 9.17
CA CYS A 164 8.59 -5.82 10.55
C CYS A 164 7.32 -5.60 11.38
N LEU A 165 6.15 -6.11 10.96
CA LEU A 165 4.89 -5.94 11.70
C LEU A 165 5.02 -6.44 13.14
N ASP A 166 5.66 -7.58 13.37
CA ASP A 166 5.92 -8.09 14.71
C ASP A 166 6.76 -7.12 15.55
N ASP A 167 7.80 -6.53 14.96
CA ASP A 167 8.64 -5.53 15.66
C ASP A 167 7.87 -4.23 15.94
N ILE A 168 6.81 -3.93 15.18
CA ILE A 168 5.95 -2.76 15.37
C ILE A 168 4.95 -2.99 16.50
N PHE A 169 4.25 -4.13 16.47
CA PHE A 169 3.11 -4.40 17.36
C PHE A 169 3.45 -5.19 18.61
N LYS A 170 4.58 -5.90 18.64
CA LYS A 170 5.05 -6.65 19.78
C LYS A 170 5.27 -5.73 20.99
N GLY A 171 4.57 -6.00 22.07
CA GLY A 171 4.59 -5.19 23.29
C GLY A 171 3.43 -4.21 23.42
N PHE A 172 2.63 -3.99 22.36
CA PHE A 172 1.37 -3.25 22.44
C PHE A 172 0.16 -4.19 22.57
N PHE A 173 0.21 -5.35 21.89
CA PHE A 173 -0.88 -6.31 21.80
C PHE A 173 -0.36 -7.73 21.82
N ASP A 174 -1.15 -8.63 22.42
CA ASP A 174 -1.08 -10.05 22.13
C ASP A 174 -1.91 -10.33 20.88
N TYR A 175 -1.38 -11.10 19.96
CA TYR A 175 -2.03 -11.49 18.71
C TYR A 175 -1.55 -12.87 18.25
N ASP A 176 -2.39 -13.55 17.47
CA ASP A 176 -2.08 -14.83 16.84
C ASP A 176 -1.57 -14.63 15.41
N ALA A 177 -2.09 -13.59 14.73
CA ALA A 177 -1.71 -13.25 13.36
C ALA A 177 -1.83 -11.75 13.07
N LEU A 178 -1.01 -11.26 12.12
CA LEU A 178 -1.04 -9.92 11.55
C LEU A 178 -1.16 -10.01 10.03
N ASN A 179 -2.15 -9.34 9.46
CA ASN A 179 -2.28 -9.17 8.01
C ASN A 179 -2.19 -7.68 7.66
N ALA A 180 -1.52 -7.34 6.56
CA ALA A 180 -1.40 -5.95 6.13
C ALA A 180 -1.78 -5.76 4.66
N TYR A 181 -2.56 -4.71 4.40
CA TYR A 181 -3.08 -4.34 3.09
C TYR A 181 -2.69 -2.91 2.76
N SER A 182 -2.22 -2.67 1.52
CA SER A 182 -1.89 -1.31 1.07
C SER A 182 -3.17 -0.51 0.80
N MET A 183 -3.22 0.73 1.30
CA MET A 183 -4.26 1.71 1.03
C MET A 183 -3.63 3.00 0.45
N ARG A 184 -4.33 3.61 -0.50
CA ARG A 184 -4.01 4.92 -1.09
C ARG A 184 -5.25 5.80 -1.10
#